data_6ee5c21ab90597167977dc2e06f16484
#
_entry.id   6ee5c21ab90597167977dc2e06f16484
#
_cell.length_a   1.000
_cell.length_b   1.000
_cell.length_c   1.000
_cell.angle_alpha   90.00
_cell.angle_beta   90.00
_cell.angle_gamma   90.00
#
_symmetry.space_group_name_H-M   'P 1'
#
loop_
_entity.id
_entity.type
_entity.pdbx_description
1 polymer ?
#
loop_
_entity_poly.entity_id
_entity_poly.type
_entity_poly.pdbx_seq_one_letter_code
_entity_poly.pdbx_strand_id
1 'polypeptide(L)'
;MEQVLTDYTAMRDEMVAALAESLGERAWRESPNSPGLRRSRVGGADPAAEQVGLVTWSFEGTYAVDAWHGAARLVAEVGRRHGFTDGGITVDRPGDLEIFGVDAHGGRYTFGMATNTILTLRTGPHRWEHPPEPADQQRT
;
A
#
# COMPACT_ATOMS: atom_id res chain seq x y z
N MET A 1 -4.04 -15.61 -4.52
CA MET A 1 -3.26 -14.36 -4.67
C MET A 1 -3.87 -13.39 -5.68
N GLU A 2 -4.29 -13.88 -6.80
CA GLU A 2 -4.79 -12.99 -7.88
C GLU A 2 -5.95 -12.09 -7.43
N GLN A 3 -6.92 -12.66 -6.70
CA GLN A 3 -8.03 -11.87 -6.18
C GLN A 3 -7.54 -10.85 -5.15
N VAL A 4 -6.57 -11.21 -4.34
CA VAL A 4 -5.99 -10.31 -3.34
C VAL A 4 -5.36 -9.11 -4.02
N LEU A 5 -4.61 -9.33 -5.10
CA LEU A 5 -3.98 -8.23 -5.85
C LEU A 5 -5.02 -7.33 -6.50
N THR A 6 -6.09 -7.90 -7.04
CA THR A 6 -7.20 -7.13 -7.59
C THR A 6 -7.85 -6.27 -6.51
N ASP A 7 -8.11 -6.86 -5.35
CA ASP A 7 -8.73 -6.15 -4.22
C ASP A 7 -7.84 -5.03 -3.69
N TYR A 8 -6.54 -5.28 -3.58
CA TYR A 8 -5.60 -4.27 -3.11
C TYR A 8 -5.48 -3.11 -4.10
N THR A 9 -5.45 -3.42 -5.39
CA THR A 9 -5.43 -2.37 -6.43
C THR A 9 -6.68 -1.51 -6.35
N ALA A 10 -7.85 -2.14 -6.18
CA ALA A 10 -9.11 -1.42 -6.02
C ALA A 10 -9.11 -0.55 -4.77
N MET A 11 -8.57 -1.05 -3.66
CA MET A 11 -8.44 -0.28 -2.42
C MET A 11 -7.55 0.94 -2.62
N ARG A 12 -6.40 0.77 -3.27
CA ARG A 12 -5.50 1.88 -3.55
C ARG A 12 -6.19 2.95 -4.40
N ASP A 13 -6.88 2.53 -5.45
CA ASP A 13 -7.57 3.46 -6.33
C ASP A 13 -8.67 4.21 -5.58
N GLU A 14 -9.35 3.53 -4.67
CA GLU A 14 -10.38 4.15 -3.83
C GLU A 14 -9.78 5.15 -2.84
N MET A 15 -8.63 4.82 -2.25
CA MET A 15 -7.90 5.75 -1.38
C MET A 15 -7.50 7.02 -2.13
N VAL A 16 -6.92 6.87 -3.32
CA VAL A 16 -6.52 8.00 -4.15
C VAL A 16 -7.72 8.85 -4.55
N ALA A 17 -8.83 8.20 -4.92
CA ALA A 17 -10.05 8.92 -5.30
C ALA A 17 -10.64 9.70 -4.12
N ALA A 18 -10.66 9.11 -2.93
CA ALA A 18 -11.17 9.78 -1.73
C ALA A 18 -10.33 11.00 -1.36
N LEU A 19 -9.01 10.87 -1.48
CA LEU A 19 -8.10 11.99 -1.24
C LEU A 19 -8.30 13.11 -2.27
N ALA A 20 -8.48 12.76 -3.53
CA ALA A 20 -8.71 13.73 -4.60
C ALA A 20 -10.02 14.48 -4.40
N GLU A 21 -11.08 13.78 -4.01
CA GLU A 21 -12.38 14.37 -3.78
C GLU A 21 -12.36 15.40 -2.63
N SER A 22 -11.64 15.09 -1.58
CA SER A 22 -11.62 15.91 -0.37
C SER A 22 -10.53 16.98 -0.37
N LEU A 23 -9.36 16.69 -0.93
CA LEU A 23 -8.17 17.54 -0.83
C LEU A 23 -7.64 18.00 -2.18
N GLY A 24 -8.30 17.64 -3.27
CA GLY A 24 -7.89 17.99 -4.63
C GLY A 24 -7.00 16.94 -5.25
N GLU A 25 -7.02 16.91 -6.57
CA GLU A 25 -6.23 15.94 -7.32
C GLU A 25 -4.74 16.20 -7.17
N ARG A 26 -3.97 15.12 -7.20
CA ARG A 26 -2.51 15.16 -7.21
C ARG A 26 -2.02 14.24 -8.34
N ALA A 27 -0.80 14.48 -8.78
CA ALA A 27 -0.19 13.70 -9.86
C ALA A 27 0.40 12.40 -9.31
N TRP A 28 -0.45 11.52 -8.80
CA TRP A 28 -0.04 10.21 -8.33
C TRP A 28 0.55 9.40 -9.48
N ARG A 29 1.67 8.75 -9.22
CA ARG A 29 2.37 7.91 -10.19
C ARG A 29 3.17 6.84 -9.47
N GLU A 30 3.62 5.83 -10.22
CA GLU A 30 4.57 4.88 -9.68
C GLU A 30 5.82 5.62 -9.22
N SER A 31 6.30 5.30 -8.02
CA SER A 31 7.50 5.91 -7.51
C SER A 31 8.68 5.58 -8.42
N PRO A 32 9.55 6.56 -8.76
CA PRO A 32 10.69 6.31 -9.65
C PRO A 32 11.65 5.24 -9.12
N ASN A 33 11.69 5.08 -7.81
CA ASN A 33 12.58 4.12 -7.16
C ASN A 33 11.89 2.80 -6.84
N SER A 34 10.62 2.65 -7.22
CA SER A 34 9.90 1.40 -6.99
C SER A 34 10.36 0.34 -7.98
N PRO A 35 10.75 -0.85 -7.50
CA PRO A 35 11.18 -1.92 -8.39
C PRO A 35 10.03 -2.60 -9.14
N GLY A 36 8.82 -2.08 -9.03
CA GLY A 36 7.63 -2.71 -9.57
C GLY A 36 7.04 -3.71 -8.60
N LEU A 37 6.23 -4.62 -9.13
CA LEU A 37 5.60 -5.66 -8.32
C LEU A 37 6.67 -6.65 -7.86
N ARG A 38 6.72 -6.91 -6.56
CA ARG A 38 7.73 -7.76 -5.95
C ARG A 38 7.08 -8.99 -5.32
N ARG A 39 7.59 -10.15 -5.69
CA ARG A 39 7.18 -11.42 -5.10
C ARG A 39 8.27 -11.91 -4.17
N SER A 40 7.87 -12.43 -3.02
CA SER A 40 8.82 -13.07 -2.11
C SER A 40 8.18 -14.26 -1.41
N ARG A 41 8.98 -15.29 -1.17
CA ARG A 41 8.54 -16.40 -0.35
C ARG A 41 8.65 -16.03 1.11
N VAL A 42 7.68 -16.48 1.89
CA VAL A 42 7.72 -16.33 3.33
C VAL A 42 7.99 -17.70 3.95
N GLY A 43 8.83 -17.72 4.95
CA GLY A 43 9.02 -18.94 5.72
C GLY A 43 7.72 -19.36 6.38
N GLY A 44 7.61 -20.63 6.74
CA GLY A 44 6.45 -21.11 7.46
C GLY A 44 5.90 -22.41 6.91
N ALA A 45 4.67 -22.74 7.29
CA ALA A 45 4.07 -24.03 7.04
C ALA A 45 3.67 -24.26 5.59
N ASP A 46 3.49 -23.21 4.80
CA ASP A 46 3.06 -23.32 3.41
C ASP A 46 4.13 -22.81 2.45
N PRO A 47 4.94 -23.73 1.87
CA PRO A 47 6.00 -23.32 0.94
C PRO A 47 5.46 -22.75 -0.38
N ALA A 48 4.19 -22.95 -0.69
CA ALA A 48 3.59 -22.40 -1.91
C ALA A 48 3.07 -20.99 -1.72
N ALA A 49 3.00 -20.48 -0.49
CA ALA A 49 2.53 -19.13 -0.23
C ALA A 49 3.63 -18.10 -0.48
N GLU A 50 3.23 -16.98 -1.07
CA GLU A 50 4.12 -15.85 -1.32
C GLU A 50 3.50 -14.56 -0.83
N GLN A 51 4.32 -13.60 -0.52
CA GLN A 51 3.90 -12.20 -0.33
C GLN A 51 4.16 -11.42 -1.61
N VAL A 52 3.34 -10.41 -1.85
CA VAL A 52 3.56 -9.50 -2.97
C VAL A 52 3.55 -8.07 -2.45
N GLY A 53 4.62 -7.34 -2.75
CA GLY A 53 4.64 -5.89 -2.61
C GLY A 53 4.17 -5.28 -3.92
N LEU A 54 3.11 -4.47 -3.86
CA LEU A 54 2.64 -3.77 -5.03
C LEU A 54 3.55 -2.59 -5.34
N VAL A 55 3.46 -2.09 -6.55
CA VAL A 55 4.21 -0.91 -6.94
C VAL A 55 3.89 0.25 -6.00
N THR A 56 4.91 0.94 -5.51
CA THR A 56 4.74 2.10 -4.64
C THR A 56 4.22 3.27 -5.47
N TRP A 57 3.17 3.94 -4.98
CA TRP A 57 2.62 5.14 -5.60
C TRP A 57 3.00 6.37 -4.78
N SER A 58 3.31 7.45 -5.49
CA SER A 58 3.71 8.69 -4.84
C SER A 58 3.36 9.90 -5.71
N PHE A 59 3.34 11.07 -5.08
CA PHE A 59 3.36 12.33 -5.81
C PHE A 59 4.36 13.28 -5.16
N GLU A 60 4.90 14.19 -5.94
CA GLU A 60 5.83 15.19 -5.41
C GLU A 60 5.11 16.17 -4.49
N GLY A 61 5.72 16.47 -3.36
CA GLY A 61 5.14 17.36 -2.39
C GLY A 61 4.23 16.63 -1.41
N THR A 62 3.49 17.41 -0.65
CA THR A 62 2.66 16.91 0.43
C THR A 62 1.33 17.65 0.46
N TYR A 63 0.36 17.10 1.20
CA TYR A 63 -0.80 17.88 1.62
C TYR A 63 -0.36 18.89 2.69
N ALA A 64 -1.14 19.92 2.89
CA ALA A 64 -0.88 20.87 3.98
C ALA A 64 -0.85 20.12 5.31
N VAL A 65 0.03 20.56 6.22
CA VAL A 65 0.19 19.90 7.51
C VAL A 65 -1.13 19.86 8.29
N ASP A 66 -1.92 20.91 8.22
CA ASP A 66 -3.23 20.93 8.89
C ASP A 66 -4.28 20.04 8.23
N ALA A 67 -4.04 19.56 7.01
CA ALA A 67 -4.91 18.62 6.33
C ALA A 67 -4.52 17.17 6.58
N TRP A 68 -3.37 16.91 7.18
CA TRP A 68 -2.84 15.56 7.36
C TRP A 68 -3.79 14.62 8.08
N HIS A 69 -4.36 15.05 9.21
CA HIS A 69 -5.25 14.17 9.97
C HIS A 69 -6.49 13.77 9.17
N GLY A 70 -7.01 14.69 8.37
CA GLY A 70 -8.11 14.39 7.46
C GLY A 70 -7.71 13.39 6.38
N ALA A 71 -6.54 13.58 5.77
CA ALA A 71 -6.02 12.66 4.77
C ALA A 71 -5.83 11.26 5.34
N ALA A 72 -5.19 11.17 6.50
CA ALA A 72 -4.96 9.90 7.18
C ALA A 72 -6.26 9.19 7.51
N ARG A 73 -7.28 9.94 7.95
CA ARG A 73 -8.60 9.40 8.26
C ARG A 73 -9.28 8.83 7.02
N LEU A 74 -9.19 9.51 5.89
CA LEU A 74 -9.77 9.03 4.64
C LEU A 74 -9.13 7.71 4.21
N VAL A 75 -7.81 7.63 4.26
CA VAL A 75 -7.11 6.39 3.91
C VAL A 75 -7.50 5.26 4.86
N ALA A 76 -7.54 5.53 6.16
CA ALA A 76 -7.92 4.53 7.15
C ALA A 76 -9.37 4.06 6.97
N GLU A 77 -10.29 4.94 6.63
CA GLU A 77 -11.68 4.57 6.37
C GLU A 77 -11.81 3.63 5.17
N VAL A 78 -11.11 3.93 4.08
CA VAL A 78 -11.09 3.05 2.91
C VAL A 78 -10.47 1.70 3.30
N GLY A 79 -9.37 1.72 4.03
CA GLY A 79 -8.73 0.49 4.51
C GLY A 79 -9.69 -0.38 5.31
N ARG A 80 -10.45 0.22 6.21
CA ARG A 80 -11.44 -0.53 7.02
C ARG A 80 -12.51 -1.19 6.15
N ARG A 81 -12.96 -0.53 5.09
CA ARG A 81 -13.93 -1.14 4.16
C ARG A 81 -13.37 -2.34 3.42
N HIS A 82 -12.05 -2.44 3.33
CA HIS A 82 -11.36 -3.55 2.68
C HIS A 82 -10.76 -4.55 3.68
N GLY A 83 -11.17 -4.48 4.94
CA GLY A 83 -10.77 -5.46 5.95
C GLY A 83 -9.47 -5.14 6.68
N PHE A 84 -8.94 -3.93 6.53
CA PHE A 84 -7.77 -3.50 7.28
C PHE A 84 -8.19 -2.83 8.58
N THR A 85 -7.47 -3.12 9.65
CA THR A 85 -7.62 -2.41 10.91
C THR A 85 -6.55 -1.33 11.00
N ASP A 86 -6.83 -0.30 11.79
CA ASP A 86 -5.86 0.75 12.02
C ASP A 86 -4.68 0.17 12.78
N GLY A 87 -3.49 0.20 12.15
CA GLY A 87 -2.27 -0.27 12.80
C GLY A 87 -1.70 0.78 13.74
N GLY A 88 -1.86 2.04 13.39
CA GLY A 88 -1.40 3.15 14.20
C GLY A 88 -0.52 4.13 13.43
N ILE A 89 0.24 4.89 14.19
CA ILE A 89 1.13 5.91 13.68
C ILE A 89 2.55 5.38 13.74
N THR A 90 3.22 5.23 12.60
CA THR A 90 4.61 4.80 12.55
C THR A 90 5.55 5.95 12.84
N VAL A 91 5.26 7.11 12.25
CA VAL A 91 6.08 8.32 12.40
C VAL A 91 5.14 9.50 12.62
N ASP A 92 5.47 10.33 13.61
CA ASP A 92 4.69 11.52 13.93
C ASP A 92 5.65 12.64 14.35
N ARG A 93 6.28 13.26 13.35
CA ARG A 93 7.18 14.38 13.55
C ARG A 93 6.85 15.47 12.54
N PRO A 94 7.06 16.74 12.86
CA PRO A 94 6.87 17.80 11.87
C PRO A 94 7.64 17.49 10.58
N GLY A 95 6.94 17.48 9.46
CA GLY A 95 7.52 17.20 8.16
C GLY A 95 7.80 15.73 7.86
N ASP A 96 7.38 14.81 8.74
CA ASP A 96 7.57 13.37 8.53
C ASP A 96 6.46 12.62 9.27
N LEU A 97 5.41 12.25 8.55
CA LEU A 97 4.20 11.67 9.11
C LEU A 97 3.84 10.38 8.37
N GLU A 98 3.52 9.33 9.12
CA GLU A 98 3.15 8.05 8.50
C GLU A 98 2.18 7.29 9.39
N ILE A 99 1.17 6.71 8.75
CA ILE A 99 0.25 5.74 9.37
C ILE A 99 0.32 4.42 8.62
N PHE A 100 -0.19 3.36 9.24
CA PHE A 100 -0.30 2.06 8.59
C PHE A 100 -1.57 1.34 9.06
N GLY A 101 -1.99 0.36 8.28
CA GLY A 101 -3.06 -0.56 8.63
C GLY A 101 -2.70 -1.97 8.25
N VAL A 102 -3.32 -2.95 8.89
CA VAL A 102 -3.04 -4.36 8.66
C VAL A 102 -4.34 -5.13 8.42
N ASP A 103 -4.28 -6.15 7.58
CA ASP A 103 -5.43 -7.04 7.37
C ASP A 103 -5.27 -8.33 8.18
N ALA A 104 -6.29 -9.20 8.12
CA ALA A 104 -6.32 -10.44 8.90
C ALA A 104 -5.28 -11.46 8.45
N HIS A 105 -4.67 -11.27 7.30
CA HIS A 105 -3.70 -12.20 6.70
C HIS A 105 -2.27 -11.69 6.74
N GLY A 106 -2.01 -10.61 7.45
CA GLY A 106 -0.67 -10.04 7.56
C GLY A 106 -0.32 -9.04 6.47
N GLY A 107 -1.30 -8.65 5.65
CA GLY A 107 -1.12 -7.57 4.69
C GLY A 107 -1.05 -6.21 5.36
N ARG A 108 -0.45 -5.25 4.67
CA ARG A 108 -0.21 -3.93 5.25
C ARG A 108 -0.24 -2.85 4.18
N TYR A 109 -0.85 -1.73 4.50
CA TYR A 109 -0.63 -0.50 3.75
C TYR A 109 0.13 0.49 4.64
N THR A 110 0.91 1.36 4.02
CA THR A 110 1.47 2.54 4.69
C THR A 110 1.11 3.78 3.87
N PHE A 111 0.81 4.86 4.55
CA PHE A 111 0.52 6.14 3.93
C PHE A 111 1.24 7.22 4.71
N GLY A 112 2.10 7.94 4.03
CA GLY A 112 2.92 8.92 4.70
C GLY A 112 3.31 10.08 3.82
N MET A 113 3.79 11.14 4.45
CA MET A 113 4.36 12.29 3.75
C MET A 113 5.57 12.83 4.50
N ALA A 114 6.59 13.13 3.73
CA ALA A 114 7.80 13.80 4.19
C ALA A 114 8.13 14.88 3.16
N THR A 115 9.10 14.63 2.27
CA THR A 115 9.31 15.49 1.10
C THR A 115 8.24 15.21 0.05
N ASN A 116 7.87 13.95 -0.11
CA ASN A 116 6.82 13.48 -1.02
C ASN A 116 5.77 12.71 -0.24
N THR A 117 4.63 12.50 -0.87
CA THR A 117 3.55 11.67 -0.30
C THR A 117 3.61 10.30 -0.94
N ILE A 118 3.55 9.25 -0.11
CA ILE A 118 3.81 7.86 -0.53
C ILE A 118 2.71 6.95 0.00
N LEU A 119 2.27 6.02 -0.85
CA LEU A 119 1.32 4.98 -0.51
C LEU A 119 1.90 3.64 -0.92
N THR A 120 2.08 2.73 0.04
CA THR A 120 2.60 1.39 -0.21
C THR A 120 1.60 0.33 0.20
N LEU A 121 1.62 -0.80 -0.49
CA LEU A 121 0.76 -1.94 -0.22
C LEU A 121 1.58 -3.22 -0.32
N ARG A 122 1.40 -4.11 0.66
CA ARG A 122 2.02 -5.42 0.66
C ARG A 122 1.01 -6.45 1.16
N THR A 123 0.88 -7.56 0.44
CA THR A 123 0.00 -8.63 0.88
C THR A 123 0.65 -9.44 2.00
N GLY A 124 -0.17 -10.14 2.78
CA GLY A 124 0.30 -11.28 3.56
C GLY A 124 0.56 -12.49 2.66
N PRO A 125 0.89 -13.65 3.26
CA PRO A 125 1.13 -14.87 2.49
C PRO A 125 -0.17 -15.38 1.87
N HIS A 126 -0.13 -15.65 0.56
CA HIS A 126 -1.26 -16.23 -0.19
C HIS A 126 -0.72 -17.16 -1.27
N ARG A 127 -1.51 -18.16 -1.61
CA ARG A 127 -1.22 -19.02 -2.75
C ARG A 127 -1.75 -18.38 -4.02
N TRP A 128 -1.08 -18.65 -5.13
CA TRP A 128 -1.54 -18.30 -6.46
C TRP A 128 -2.47 -19.38 -6.99
N GLU A 129 -3.56 -19.00 -7.64
CA GLU A 129 -4.38 -19.97 -8.39
C GLU A 129 -3.67 -20.38 -9.67
N HIS A 130 -3.07 -19.41 -10.35
CA HIS A 130 -2.30 -19.61 -11.56
C HIS A 130 -0.93 -19.00 -11.35
N PRO A 131 0.01 -19.71 -10.70
CA PRO A 131 1.30 -19.11 -10.35
C PRO A 131 2.00 -18.55 -11.59
N PRO A 132 2.48 -17.29 -11.54
CA PRO A 132 3.32 -16.76 -12.59
C PRO A 132 4.67 -17.47 -12.59
N GLU A 133 5.50 -17.15 -13.55
CA GLU A 133 6.84 -17.72 -13.61
C GLU A 133 7.59 -17.51 -12.30
N PRO A 134 8.44 -18.47 -11.88
CA PRO A 134 9.22 -18.31 -10.67
C PRO A 134 10.03 -17.01 -10.69
N ALA A 135 10.15 -16.37 -9.52
CA ALA A 135 10.79 -15.07 -9.42
C ALA A 135 12.26 -15.10 -9.86
N ASP A 136 12.95 -16.21 -9.66
CA ASP A 136 14.34 -16.35 -10.06
C ASP A 136 14.52 -16.43 -11.59
N GLN A 137 13.51 -16.85 -12.32
CA GLN A 137 13.52 -16.86 -13.78
C GLN A 137 13.27 -15.46 -14.37
N GLN A 138 12.67 -14.59 -13.60
CA GLN A 138 12.34 -13.24 -14.05
C GLN A 138 13.55 -12.30 -14.04
N ARG A 139 14.67 -12.76 -13.51
CA ARG A 139 15.88 -11.95 -13.40
C ARG A 139 16.82 -12.04 -14.60
N THR A 140 16.55 -12.95 -15.47
CA THR A 140 17.40 -13.16 -16.65
C THR A 140 17.09 -12.20 -17.77
#